data_f7ed1ebd9e88a45166b97a20edc8a805
#
_entry.id   f7ed1ebd9e88a45166b97a20edc8a805
#
_cell.length_a   1.000
_cell.length_b   1.000
_cell.length_c   1.000
_cell.angle_alpha   90.00
_cell.angle_beta   90.00
_cell.angle_gamma   90.00
#
_symmetry.space_group_name_H-M   'P 1'
#
loop_
_entity.id
_entity.type
_entity.pdbx_description
1 polymer ?
#
loop_
_entity_poly.entity_id
_entity_poly.type
_entity_poly.pdbx_seq_one_letter_code
_entity_poly.pdbx_strand_id
1 'polypeptide(L)'
;MSLKEIRNVDYVVLLCGRMKETRAFYKEVMGFCLEYDSDKWVSFSVGPTLLTLRPRGPALAWDDGPAVPGSAAIQLAFRVSPPAVDACHAELVAKGIAIVQPPTDLPSWRHRTLFFRDPEDNIIEICAEY
;
A
#
# COMPACT_ATOMS: atom_id res chain seq x y z
N MET A 1 -9.95 -19.60 -23.97
CA MET A 1 -9.81 -18.24 -24.46
C MET A 1 -10.75 -17.37 -23.67
N SER A 2 -10.30 -16.83 -22.59
CA SER A 2 -11.20 -16.08 -21.76
C SER A 2 -10.50 -15.51 -20.55
N LEU A 3 -11.28 -14.90 -19.67
CA LEU A 3 -10.84 -14.38 -18.39
C LEU A 3 -10.22 -15.48 -17.51
N LYS A 4 -10.53 -16.74 -17.76
CA LYS A 4 -9.93 -17.88 -17.04
C LYS A 4 -8.43 -18.04 -17.29
N GLU A 5 -7.88 -17.37 -18.30
CA GLU A 5 -6.44 -17.38 -18.56
C GLU A 5 -5.66 -16.41 -17.65
N ILE A 6 -6.37 -15.54 -16.91
CA ILE A 6 -5.73 -14.67 -15.93
C ILE A 6 -5.10 -15.53 -14.83
N ARG A 7 -3.82 -15.28 -14.52
CA ARG A 7 -3.05 -16.06 -13.53
C ARG A 7 -2.73 -15.31 -12.27
N ASN A 8 -2.61 -13.98 -12.36
CA ASN A 8 -2.14 -13.17 -11.24
C ASN A 8 -2.54 -11.70 -11.43
N VAL A 9 -2.41 -10.95 -10.36
CA VAL A 9 -2.43 -9.49 -10.41
C VAL A 9 -1.01 -9.05 -10.75
N ASP A 10 -0.85 -8.42 -11.92
CA ASP A 10 0.47 -8.02 -12.41
C ASP A 10 1.02 -6.84 -11.61
N TYR A 11 0.25 -5.76 -11.55
CA TYR A 11 0.60 -4.60 -10.73
C TYR A 11 -0.66 -3.89 -10.25
N VAL A 12 -0.49 -3.13 -9.17
CA VAL A 12 -1.53 -2.28 -8.60
C VAL A 12 -1.09 -0.83 -8.79
N VAL A 13 -1.99 0.02 -9.25
CA VAL A 13 -1.71 1.46 -9.41
C VAL A 13 -2.46 2.24 -8.35
N LEU A 14 -1.73 3.04 -7.58
CA LEU A 14 -2.30 4.01 -6.67
C LEU A 14 -2.36 5.36 -7.37
N LEU A 15 -3.52 5.99 -7.34
CA LEU A 15 -3.75 7.28 -7.95
C LEU A 15 -3.42 8.38 -6.94
N CYS A 16 -2.45 9.23 -7.27
CA CYS A 16 -1.85 10.13 -6.30
C CYS A 16 -2.21 11.60 -6.57
N GLY A 17 -2.87 12.21 -5.59
CA GLY A 17 -2.97 13.66 -5.50
C GLY A 17 -1.72 14.27 -4.84
N ARG A 18 -0.95 13.43 -4.12
CA ARG A 18 0.26 13.80 -3.40
C ARG A 18 1.41 12.89 -3.79
N MET A 19 1.77 12.92 -5.07
CA MET A 19 2.73 11.99 -5.67
C MET A 19 4.09 11.97 -4.96
N LYS A 20 4.63 13.14 -4.66
CA LYS A 20 5.95 13.27 -4.03
C LYS A 20 5.97 12.64 -2.63
N GLU A 21 4.97 12.95 -1.82
CA GLU A 21 4.87 12.43 -0.45
C GLU A 21 4.59 10.93 -0.45
N THR A 22 3.78 10.46 -1.38
CA THR A 22 3.43 9.04 -1.49
C THR A 22 4.63 8.22 -1.95
N ARG A 23 5.41 8.75 -2.89
CA ARG A 23 6.68 8.14 -3.31
C ARG A 23 7.64 8.00 -2.13
N ALA A 24 7.83 9.09 -1.39
CA ALA A 24 8.72 9.09 -0.22
C ALA A 24 8.24 8.08 0.83
N PHE A 25 6.94 7.99 1.05
CA PHE A 25 6.36 7.04 2.00
C PHE A 25 6.71 5.59 1.65
N TYR A 26 6.46 5.17 0.43
CA TYR A 26 6.72 3.78 0.05
C TYR A 26 8.20 3.46 -0.07
N LYS A 27 9.01 4.44 -0.46
CA LYS A 27 10.47 4.26 -0.53
C LYS A 27 11.13 4.27 0.84
N GLU A 28 10.81 5.24 1.69
CA GLU A 28 11.55 5.50 2.92
C GLU A 28 10.88 4.94 4.18
N VAL A 29 9.56 5.04 4.29
CA VAL A 29 8.84 4.47 5.42
C VAL A 29 8.70 2.96 5.26
N MET A 30 8.15 2.52 4.13
CA MET A 30 7.94 1.09 3.87
C MET A 30 9.22 0.37 3.43
N GLY A 31 10.20 1.09 2.91
CA GLY A 31 11.48 0.52 2.48
C GLY A 31 11.37 -0.37 1.24
N PHE A 32 10.37 -0.17 0.40
CA PHE A 32 10.19 -0.99 -0.80
C PHE A 32 11.27 -0.69 -1.86
N CYS A 33 11.62 -1.72 -2.62
CA CYS A 33 12.62 -1.63 -3.65
C CYS A 33 12.08 -0.90 -4.88
N LEU A 34 12.76 0.18 -5.27
CA LEU A 34 12.37 1.01 -6.40
C LEU A 34 12.82 0.33 -7.71
N GLU A 35 11.87 0.04 -8.61
CA GLU A 35 12.13 -0.57 -9.90
C GLU A 35 12.18 0.45 -11.04
N TYR A 36 11.30 1.46 -11.01
CA TYR A 36 11.21 2.50 -12.01
C TYR A 36 10.83 3.81 -11.35
N ASP A 37 11.41 4.90 -11.79
CA ASP A 37 11.25 6.20 -11.15
C ASP A 37 11.23 7.33 -12.19
N SER A 38 10.05 7.93 -12.36
CA SER A 38 9.87 9.13 -13.16
C SER A 38 8.84 10.04 -12.50
N ASP A 39 8.66 11.24 -13.00
CA ASP A 39 7.71 12.19 -12.44
C ASP A 39 6.26 11.72 -12.51
N LYS A 40 5.94 10.83 -13.46
CA LYS A 40 4.57 10.42 -13.74
C LYS A 40 4.31 8.94 -13.52
N TRP A 41 5.35 8.17 -13.19
CA TRP A 41 5.22 6.73 -13.02
C TRP A 41 6.34 6.23 -12.13
N VAL A 42 5.97 5.64 -10.99
CA VAL A 42 6.94 5.09 -10.04
C VAL A 42 6.49 3.68 -9.70
N SER A 43 7.39 2.71 -9.81
CA SER A 43 7.06 1.32 -9.47
C SER A 43 8.01 0.76 -8.43
N PHE A 44 7.44 0.06 -7.47
CA PHE A 44 8.17 -0.66 -6.42
C PHE A 44 7.93 -2.17 -6.58
N SER A 45 8.97 -2.96 -6.36
CA SER A 45 8.85 -4.41 -6.22
C SER A 45 8.34 -4.75 -4.84
N VAL A 46 7.25 -5.50 -4.77
CA VAL A 46 6.70 -6.04 -3.52
C VAL A 46 6.37 -7.51 -3.76
N GLY A 47 7.30 -8.40 -3.42
CA GLY A 47 7.18 -9.80 -3.81
C GLY A 47 7.02 -9.93 -5.33
N PRO A 48 6.07 -10.71 -5.82
CA PRO A 48 5.85 -10.92 -7.26
C PRO A 48 4.99 -9.81 -7.91
N THR A 49 4.50 -8.85 -7.13
CA THR A 49 3.59 -7.80 -7.61
C THR A 49 4.30 -6.47 -7.59
N LEU A 50 4.06 -5.63 -8.59
CA LEU A 50 4.52 -4.25 -8.58
C LEU A 50 3.47 -3.36 -7.94
N LEU A 51 3.91 -2.50 -7.04
CA LEU A 51 3.12 -1.40 -6.51
C LEU A 51 3.54 -0.14 -7.25
N THR A 52 2.61 0.45 -7.97
CA THR A 52 2.90 1.55 -8.89
C THR A 52 2.14 2.80 -8.45
N LEU A 53 2.77 3.95 -8.62
CA LEU A 53 2.18 5.25 -8.32
C LEU A 53 2.13 6.06 -9.61
N ARG A 54 1.02 6.77 -9.83
CA ARG A 54 0.94 7.80 -10.86
C ARG A 54 0.10 8.98 -10.39
N PRO A 55 0.33 10.17 -10.94
CA PRO A 55 -0.52 11.32 -10.61
C PRO A 55 -1.97 11.05 -11.00
N ARG A 56 -2.89 11.46 -10.13
CA ARG A 56 -4.33 11.43 -10.41
C ARG A 56 -4.67 12.48 -11.46
N GLY A 57 -5.55 12.15 -12.38
CA GLY A 57 -6.01 13.08 -13.39
C GLY A 57 -6.48 12.40 -14.66
N PRO A 58 -6.43 13.12 -15.81
CA PRO A 58 -6.76 12.53 -17.09
C PRO A 58 -5.81 11.39 -17.45
N ALA A 59 -6.38 10.31 -17.94
CA ALA A 59 -5.67 9.15 -18.47
C ALA A 59 -6.13 8.91 -19.90
N LEU A 60 -5.92 7.72 -20.45
CA LEU A 60 -6.18 7.42 -21.87
C LEU A 60 -7.57 7.86 -22.33
N ALA A 61 -8.63 7.23 -21.84
CA ALA A 61 -10.01 7.50 -22.25
C ALA A 61 -10.90 7.94 -21.10
N TRP A 62 -10.29 8.25 -19.95
CA TRP A 62 -11.04 8.62 -18.75
C TRP A 62 -10.27 9.66 -17.93
N ASP A 63 -10.97 10.22 -16.94
CA ASP A 63 -10.38 11.03 -15.88
C ASP A 63 -10.60 10.31 -14.57
N ASP A 64 -9.59 10.25 -13.71
CA ASP A 64 -9.69 9.55 -12.43
C ASP A 64 -10.68 10.22 -11.47
N GLY A 65 -11.00 11.49 -11.72
CA GLY A 65 -11.79 12.28 -10.80
C GLY A 65 -10.99 12.75 -9.58
N PRO A 66 -11.63 13.48 -8.68
CA PRO A 66 -10.94 14.08 -7.54
C PRO A 66 -10.66 13.07 -6.45
N ALA A 67 -9.56 13.28 -5.71
CA ALA A 67 -9.34 12.61 -4.44
C ALA A 67 -10.29 13.20 -3.39
N VAL A 68 -10.75 12.34 -2.47
CA VAL A 68 -11.56 12.76 -1.34
C VAL A 68 -10.72 12.62 -0.07
N PRO A 69 -10.24 13.72 0.52
CA PRO A 69 -9.43 13.67 1.74
C PRO A 69 -10.13 12.90 2.86
N GLY A 70 -9.38 12.03 3.54
CA GLY A 70 -9.90 11.18 4.62
C GLY A 70 -10.67 9.96 4.16
N SER A 71 -10.87 9.79 2.85
CA SER A 71 -11.57 8.64 2.29
C SER A 71 -10.57 7.68 1.64
N ALA A 72 -10.56 6.43 2.08
CA ALA A 72 -9.71 5.41 1.48
C ALA A 72 -10.26 4.98 0.12
N ALA A 73 -9.38 4.97 -0.89
CA ALA A 73 -9.70 4.42 -2.21
C ALA A 73 -9.48 2.91 -2.25
N ILE A 74 -8.50 2.42 -1.49
CA ILE A 74 -8.12 1.00 -1.47
C ILE A 74 -7.58 0.63 -0.09
N GLN A 75 -7.64 -0.66 0.21
CA GLN A 75 -6.94 -1.28 1.34
C GLN A 75 -5.93 -2.27 0.78
N LEU A 76 -4.67 -2.13 1.20
CA LEU A 76 -3.59 -3.02 0.81
C LEU A 76 -3.09 -3.76 2.04
N ALA A 77 -2.99 -5.07 1.96
CA ALA A 77 -2.48 -5.92 3.03
C ALA A 77 -1.12 -6.50 2.63
N PHE A 78 -0.14 -6.31 3.48
CA PHE A 78 1.20 -6.87 3.31
C PHE A 78 1.45 -7.91 4.37
N ARG A 79 1.88 -9.11 3.96
CA ARG A 79 2.11 -10.23 4.86
C ARG A 79 3.52 -10.22 5.41
N VAL A 80 3.62 -10.49 6.70
CA VAL A 80 4.88 -10.73 7.41
C VAL A 80 4.74 -11.98 8.27
N SER A 81 5.82 -12.43 8.90
CA SER A 81 5.74 -13.49 9.91
C SER A 81 5.07 -12.98 11.18
N PRO A 82 4.44 -13.84 11.99
CA PRO A 82 3.75 -13.38 13.20
C PRO A 82 4.55 -12.46 14.13
N PRO A 83 5.82 -12.76 14.47
CA PRO A 83 6.60 -11.85 15.33
C PRO A 83 6.88 -10.50 14.68
N ALA A 84 6.88 -10.43 13.35
CA ALA A 84 7.23 -9.21 12.64
C ALA A 84 6.13 -8.14 12.69
N VAL A 85 4.88 -8.49 13.02
CA VAL A 85 3.79 -7.50 13.14
C VAL A 85 4.14 -6.46 14.19
N ASP A 86 4.53 -6.90 15.39
CA ASP A 86 4.91 -5.96 16.46
C ASP A 86 6.20 -5.20 16.14
N ALA A 87 7.15 -5.84 15.47
CA ALA A 87 8.37 -5.17 15.02
C ALA A 87 8.05 -4.07 13.99
N CYS A 88 7.16 -4.32 13.05
CA CYS A 88 6.69 -3.32 12.10
C CYS A 88 5.99 -2.16 12.81
N HIS A 89 5.18 -2.46 13.83
CA HIS A 89 4.52 -1.44 14.63
C HIS A 89 5.55 -0.52 15.29
N ALA A 90 6.54 -1.10 15.95
CA ALA A 90 7.60 -0.31 16.61
C ALA A 90 8.36 0.56 15.60
N GLU A 91 8.68 0.03 14.43
CA GLU A 91 9.36 0.78 13.37
C GLU A 91 8.51 1.94 12.87
N LEU A 92 7.23 1.73 12.61
CA LEU A 92 6.31 2.76 12.14
C LEU A 92 6.16 3.88 13.17
N VAL A 93 6.01 3.53 14.44
CA VAL A 93 5.94 4.50 15.54
C VAL A 93 7.22 5.33 15.61
N ALA A 94 8.38 4.69 15.51
CA ALA A 94 9.67 5.37 15.53
C ALA A 94 9.85 6.33 14.35
N LYS A 95 9.22 6.03 13.21
CA LYS A 95 9.23 6.89 12.02
C LYS A 95 8.13 7.97 12.06
N GLY A 96 7.37 8.07 13.14
CA GLY A 96 6.34 9.09 13.30
C GLY A 96 5.05 8.84 12.56
N ILE A 97 4.78 7.59 12.17
CA ILE A 97 3.54 7.24 11.46
C ILE A 97 2.40 7.06 12.47
N ALA A 98 1.29 7.74 12.22
CA ALA A 98 0.08 7.59 13.03
C ALA A 98 -0.54 6.21 12.80
N ILE A 99 -0.78 5.47 13.86
CA ILE A 99 -1.36 4.13 13.80
C ILE A 99 -2.88 4.24 13.97
N VAL A 100 -3.62 3.68 13.02
CA VAL A 100 -5.09 3.63 13.09
C VAL A 100 -5.54 2.55 14.06
N GLN A 101 -4.97 1.35 13.92
CA GLN A 101 -5.25 0.21 14.80
C GLN A 101 -3.93 -0.48 15.14
N PRO A 102 -3.53 -0.52 16.43
CA PRO A 102 -2.31 -1.21 16.81
C PRO A 102 -2.44 -2.73 16.63
N PRO A 103 -1.33 -3.48 16.79
CA PRO A 103 -1.36 -4.92 16.64
C PRO A 103 -2.50 -5.56 17.42
N THR A 104 -3.34 -6.30 16.71
CA THR A 104 -4.58 -6.89 17.23
C THR A 104 -4.74 -8.28 16.65
N ASP A 105 -5.14 -9.22 17.49
CA ASP A 105 -5.48 -10.56 17.05
C ASP A 105 -6.92 -10.63 16.57
N LEU A 106 -7.12 -11.24 15.40
CA LEU A 106 -8.43 -11.54 14.84
C LEU A 106 -8.57 -13.07 14.81
N PRO A 107 -9.00 -13.69 15.91
CA PRO A 107 -8.96 -15.16 16.05
C PRO A 107 -9.79 -15.91 15.01
N SER A 108 -10.92 -15.33 14.58
CA SER A 108 -11.79 -15.98 13.59
C SER A 108 -11.10 -16.16 12.24
N TRP A 109 -10.11 -15.34 11.93
CA TRP A 109 -9.32 -15.43 10.71
C TRP A 109 -7.89 -15.93 10.96
N ARG A 110 -7.56 -16.14 12.22
CA ARG A 110 -6.20 -16.53 12.61
C ARG A 110 -5.16 -15.53 12.11
N HIS A 111 -5.47 -14.25 12.20
CA HIS A 111 -4.61 -13.14 11.81
C HIS A 111 -4.24 -12.30 13.00
N ARG A 112 -2.99 -11.84 13.00
CA ARG A 112 -2.55 -10.70 13.80
C ARG A 112 -2.29 -9.57 12.82
N THR A 113 -2.81 -8.38 13.08
CA THR A 113 -2.81 -7.29 12.12
C THR A 113 -2.69 -5.93 12.77
N LEU A 114 -2.15 -4.97 12.03
CA LEU A 114 -2.16 -3.55 12.37
C LEU A 114 -2.54 -2.74 11.14
N PHE A 115 -3.05 -1.52 11.35
CA PHE A 115 -3.52 -0.66 10.27
C PHE A 115 -2.99 0.76 10.44
N PHE A 116 -2.68 1.39 9.31
CA PHE A 116 -2.29 2.80 9.22
C PHE A 116 -2.69 3.31 7.83
N ARG A 117 -2.39 4.58 7.53
CA ARG A 117 -2.72 5.17 6.24
C ARG A 117 -1.47 5.63 5.52
N ASP A 118 -1.51 5.55 4.19
CA ASP A 118 -0.50 6.21 3.35
C ASP A 118 -0.89 7.69 3.13
N PRO A 119 -0.04 8.50 2.46
CA PRO A 119 -0.36 9.92 2.23
C PRO A 119 -1.59 10.19 1.35
N GLU A 120 -2.09 9.19 0.63
CA GLU A 120 -3.33 9.28 -0.15
C GLU A 120 -4.54 8.82 0.65
N ASP A 121 -4.39 8.59 1.95
CA ASP A 121 -5.42 8.08 2.85
C ASP A 121 -5.86 6.64 2.58
N ASN A 122 -5.13 5.90 1.77
CA ASN A 122 -5.38 4.47 1.60
C ASN A 122 -5.12 3.74 2.92
N ILE A 123 -5.91 2.71 3.18
CA ILE A 123 -5.70 1.87 4.36
C ILE A 123 -4.60 0.86 4.05
N ILE A 124 -3.59 0.83 4.90
CA ILE A 124 -2.47 -0.12 4.81
C ILE A 124 -2.56 -1.07 5.98
N GLU A 125 -2.48 -2.34 5.69
CA GLU A 125 -2.51 -3.40 6.68
C GLU A 125 -1.18 -4.15 6.65
N ILE A 126 -0.62 -4.40 7.83
CA ILE A 126 0.47 -5.38 8.00
C ILE A 126 -0.16 -6.56 8.72
N CYS A 127 -0.10 -7.74 8.15
CA CYS A 127 -0.76 -8.90 8.70
C CYS A 127 0.13 -10.14 8.73
N ALA A 128 -0.16 -11.01 9.67
CA ALA A 128 0.42 -12.34 9.75
C ALA A 128 -0.67 -13.35 10.02
N GLU A 129 -0.49 -14.53 9.49
CA GLU A 129 -1.37 -15.68 9.73
C GLU A 129 -0.71 -16.60 10.74
N TYR A 130 -1.48 -17.16 11.71
CA TYR A 130 -0.96 -18.08 12.72
C TYR A 130 -1.88 -19.27 12.97
#